data_9d028ba2682e2b4d741fe6326d8a6a22
#
_entry.id   9d028ba2682e2b4d741fe6326d8a6a22
#
_cell.length_a   1.000
_cell.length_b   1.000
_cell.length_c   1.000
_cell.angle_alpha   90.00
_cell.angle_beta   90.00
_cell.angle_gamma   90.00
#
_symmetry.space_group_name_H-M   'P 1'
#
loop_
_entity.id
_entity.type
_entity.pdbx_description
1 polymer ?
#
loop_
_entity_poly.entity_id
_entity_poly.type
_entity_poly.pdbx_seq_one_letter_code
_entity_poly.pdbx_strand_id
1 'polypeptide(L)'
;MSEKNGSGATDLWRAPFRGNNPISAAITIPGSKSATNRALILAALATTPSLLRKPLHSRDSALMIAGLKAIGCGITQLANGDLQITPGKFFGPASVDVGNAGTVMRFLPPVAALANGLIHFDGDARSHERPVGPVISALENLGVTIEHGDRYSLPLTINGSGAIKGGVLEIDSSASSQFISALLLIGPATQIGITVKDIGISLPSLPHIEMTIAMLKKFGAQVENKIK
;
A
#
# COMPACT_ATOMS: atom_id res chain seq x y z
N MET A 1 -3.10 1.51 -58.96
CA MET A 1 -2.36 2.43 -58.10
C MET A 1 -3.38 3.12 -57.22
N SER A 2 -3.51 2.70 -55.99
CA SER A 2 -4.43 3.28 -55.00
C SER A 2 -3.58 3.76 -53.83
N GLU A 3 -3.51 5.08 -53.72
CA GLU A 3 -2.78 5.75 -52.63
C GLU A 3 -3.52 5.53 -51.31
N LYS A 4 -2.85 4.92 -50.35
CA LYS A 4 -3.27 4.87 -48.96
C LYS A 4 -2.86 6.18 -48.29
N ASN A 5 -3.81 7.11 -48.15
CA ASN A 5 -3.67 8.25 -47.26
C ASN A 5 -3.79 7.76 -45.82
N GLY A 6 -2.64 7.61 -45.16
CA GLY A 6 -2.55 7.43 -43.70
C GLY A 6 -2.53 8.78 -43.01
N SER A 7 -3.69 9.33 -42.62
CA SER A 7 -3.74 10.47 -41.71
C SER A 7 -3.83 9.99 -40.26
N GLY A 8 -2.69 9.73 -39.67
CA GLY A 8 -2.56 9.63 -38.21
C GLY A 8 -2.56 11.02 -37.57
N ALA A 9 -3.64 11.79 -37.73
CA ALA A 9 -3.83 12.96 -36.91
C ALA A 9 -4.22 12.51 -35.50
N THR A 10 -3.29 12.60 -34.56
CA THR A 10 -3.64 12.56 -33.13
C THR A 10 -4.63 13.69 -32.87
N ASP A 11 -5.84 13.34 -32.47
CA ASP A 11 -6.88 14.30 -32.06
C ASP A 11 -6.39 15.01 -30.78
N LEU A 12 -5.58 16.06 -30.97
CA LEU A 12 -5.06 16.87 -29.88
C LEU A 12 -6.21 17.73 -29.34
N TRP A 13 -6.62 17.46 -28.12
CA TRP A 13 -7.59 18.32 -27.44
C TRP A 13 -7.01 19.74 -27.29
N ARG A 14 -7.65 20.70 -27.92
CA ARG A 14 -7.23 22.10 -27.88
C ARG A 14 -7.84 22.75 -26.63
N ALA A 15 -6.99 23.12 -25.69
CA ALA A 15 -7.44 23.83 -24.49
C ALA A 15 -8.12 25.15 -24.86
N PRO A 16 -9.31 25.45 -24.31
CA PRO A 16 -9.98 26.74 -24.54
C PRO A 16 -9.11 27.93 -24.07
N PHE A 17 -8.88 28.87 -24.96
CA PHE A 17 -8.18 30.10 -24.58
C PHE A 17 -9.14 31.05 -23.87
N ARG A 18 -8.80 31.42 -22.63
CA ARG A 18 -9.62 32.31 -21.77
C ARG A 18 -9.28 33.78 -21.86
N GLY A 19 -8.26 34.16 -22.61
CA GLY A 19 -7.69 35.51 -22.54
C GLY A 19 -6.99 35.78 -21.20
N ASN A 20 -6.88 37.05 -20.84
CA ASN A 20 -6.19 37.49 -19.60
C ASN A 20 -7.12 37.59 -18.38
N ASN A 21 -8.33 37.05 -18.45
CA ASN A 21 -9.27 37.14 -17.32
C ASN A 21 -8.79 36.24 -16.17
N PRO A 22 -8.69 36.78 -14.93
CA PRO A 22 -8.31 35.95 -13.77
C PRO A 22 -9.36 34.87 -13.51
N ILE A 23 -8.90 33.73 -13.03
CA ILE A 23 -9.76 32.63 -12.59
C ILE A 23 -10.04 32.83 -11.10
N SER A 24 -11.33 32.87 -10.74
CA SER A 24 -11.78 32.70 -9.36
C SER A 24 -12.73 31.51 -9.34
N ALA A 25 -12.29 30.39 -8.74
CA ALA A 25 -13.08 29.18 -8.66
C ALA A 25 -12.72 28.39 -7.40
N ALA A 26 -13.71 27.73 -6.82
CA ALA A 26 -13.53 26.74 -5.78
C ALA A 26 -13.85 25.35 -6.37
N ILE A 27 -12.96 24.41 -6.23
CA ILE A 27 -13.15 23.04 -6.67
C ILE A 27 -12.96 22.07 -5.51
N THR A 28 -13.78 21.01 -5.46
CA THR A 28 -13.57 19.91 -4.53
C THR A 28 -12.68 18.89 -5.19
N ILE A 29 -11.54 18.58 -4.58
CA ILE A 29 -10.64 17.52 -5.04
C ILE A 29 -10.94 16.22 -4.30
N PRO A 30 -10.77 15.04 -4.95
CA PRO A 30 -10.92 13.75 -4.29
C PRO A 30 -9.84 13.53 -3.23
N GLY A 31 -10.09 12.58 -2.32
CA GLY A 31 -9.12 12.18 -1.30
C GLY A 31 -7.83 11.61 -1.89
N SER A 32 -6.75 11.64 -1.12
CA SER A 32 -5.45 11.08 -1.53
C SER A 32 -5.48 9.55 -1.53
N LYS A 33 -5.09 8.90 -2.65
CA LYS A 33 -4.91 7.46 -2.74
C LYS A 33 -3.91 6.94 -1.71
N SER A 34 -2.78 7.61 -1.59
CA SER A 34 -1.71 7.22 -0.67
C SER A 34 -2.13 7.29 0.79
N ALA A 35 -2.90 8.31 1.17
CA ALA A 35 -3.45 8.44 2.52
C ALA A 35 -4.56 7.40 2.77
N THR A 36 -5.47 7.19 1.81
CA THR A 36 -6.56 6.22 1.94
C THR A 36 -6.04 4.81 2.17
N ASN A 37 -5.08 4.34 1.36
CA ASN A 37 -4.55 2.98 1.51
C ASN A 37 -3.77 2.78 2.82
N ARG A 38 -3.03 3.80 3.30
CA ARG A 38 -2.41 3.74 4.63
C ARG A 38 -3.44 3.72 5.76
N ALA A 39 -4.47 4.54 5.66
CA ALA A 39 -5.54 4.58 6.65
C ALA A 39 -6.29 3.24 6.76
N LEU A 40 -6.53 2.57 5.62
CA LEU A 40 -7.13 1.24 5.58
C LEU A 40 -6.26 0.22 6.31
N ILE A 41 -4.94 0.20 6.07
CA ILE A 41 -4.01 -0.70 6.78
C ILE A 41 -4.02 -0.40 8.27
N LEU A 42 -3.84 0.87 8.67
CA LEU A 42 -3.79 1.25 10.09
C LEU A 42 -5.11 0.96 10.80
N ALA A 43 -6.25 1.19 10.15
CA ALA A 43 -7.56 0.85 10.70
C ALA A 43 -7.77 -0.66 10.84
N ALA A 44 -7.24 -1.47 9.92
CA ALA A 44 -7.29 -2.93 10.00
C ALA A 44 -6.40 -3.48 11.13
N LEU A 45 -5.30 -2.80 11.45
CA LEU A 45 -4.36 -3.16 12.53
C LEU A 45 -4.71 -2.53 13.88
N ALA A 46 -5.70 -1.63 13.94
CA ALA A 46 -6.11 -0.97 15.17
C ALA A 46 -6.77 -1.96 16.15
N THR A 47 -6.89 -1.56 17.42
CA THR A 47 -7.55 -2.37 18.46
C THR A 47 -9.05 -2.12 18.56
N THR A 48 -9.54 -1.05 17.93
CA THR A 48 -10.95 -0.65 17.96
C THR A 48 -11.44 -0.29 16.55
N PRO A 49 -12.75 -0.36 16.27
CA PRO A 49 -13.31 0.06 15.00
C PRO A 49 -12.95 1.50 14.64
N SER A 50 -12.76 1.76 13.35
CA SER A 50 -12.40 3.05 12.79
C SER A 50 -13.40 3.49 11.72
N LEU A 51 -13.64 4.81 11.63
CA LEU A 51 -14.43 5.42 10.56
C LEU A 51 -13.53 6.27 9.66
N LEU A 52 -13.34 5.83 8.42
CA LEU A 52 -12.66 6.61 7.39
C LEU A 52 -13.67 7.48 6.65
N ARG A 53 -13.56 8.78 6.84
CA ARG A 53 -14.43 9.77 6.20
C ARG A 53 -13.85 10.20 4.86
N LYS A 54 -14.69 10.25 3.82
CA LYS A 54 -14.35 10.70 2.46
C LYS A 54 -13.06 10.03 1.92
N PRO A 55 -12.93 8.68 2.00
CA PRO A 55 -11.79 8.01 1.40
C PRO A 55 -11.82 8.19 -0.11
N LEU A 56 -10.66 8.04 -0.76
CA LEU A 56 -10.64 7.95 -2.22
C LEU A 56 -11.22 6.62 -2.67
N HIS A 57 -12.27 6.65 -3.48
CA HIS A 57 -12.80 5.49 -4.18
C HIS A 57 -12.09 5.37 -5.53
N SER A 58 -11.26 4.36 -5.68
CA SER A 58 -10.47 4.07 -6.89
C SER A 58 -10.25 2.56 -7.03
N ARG A 59 -9.76 2.09 -8.18
CA ARG A 59 -9.38 0.67 -8.36
C ARG A 59 -8.40 0.23 -7.26
N ASP A 60 -7.38 1.03 -6.96
CA ASP A 60 -6.36 0.69 -5.96
C ASP A 60 -6.95 0.57 -4.54
N SER A 61 -7.86 1.46 -4.14
CA SER A 61 -8.50 1.36 -2.83
C SER A 61 -9.52 0.21 -2.76
N ALA A 62 -10.20 -0.09 -3.86
CA ALA A 62 -11.08 -1.26 -3.95
C ALA A 62 -10.30 -2.58 -3.80
N LEU A 63 -9.13 -2.70 -4.45
CA LEU A 63 -8.24 -3.85 -4.30
C LEU A 63 -7.69 -3.96 -2.86
N MET A 64 -7.32 -2.84 -2.23
CA MET A 64 -6.89 -2.82 -0.82
C MET A 64 -8.01 -3.31 0.11
N ILE A 65 -9.24 -2.83 -0.09
CA ILE A 65 -10.41 -3.25 0.68
C ILE A 65 -10.67 -4.75 0.48
N ALA A 66 -10.66 -5.22 -0.77
CA ALA A 66 -10.88 -6.63 -1.09
C ALA A 66 -9.83 -7.54 -0.43
N GLY A 67 -8.54 -7.18 -0.52
CA GLY A 67 -7.45 -7.93 0.09
C GLY A 67 -7.56 -7.96 1.63
N LEU A 68 -7.82 -6.83 2.27
CA LEU A 68 -8.03 -6.79 3.73
C LEU A 68 -9.23 -7.64 4.18
N LYS A 69 -10.34 -7.61 3.41
CA LYS A 69 -11.51 -8.46 3.69
C LYS A 69 -11.19 -9.94 3.50
N ALA A 70 -10.44 -10.29 2.47
CA ALA A 70 -10.06 -11.68 2.19
C ALA A 70 -9.27 -12.29 3.35
N ILE A 71 -8.44 -11.50 4.04
CA ILE A 71 -7.65 -11.96 5.18
C ILE A 71 -8.33 -11.74 6.54
N GLY A 72 -9.61 -11.33 6.59
CA GLY A 72 -10.43 -11.32 7.81
C GLY A 72 -10.77 -9.96 8.41
N CYS A 73 -10.45 -8.85 7.76
CA CYS A 73 -10.87 -7.52 8.23
C CYS A 73 -12.32 -7.23 7.85
N GLY A 74 -13.11 -6.75 8.78
CA GLY A 74 -14.47 -6.27 8.52
C GLY A 74 -14.46 -4.87 7.91
N ILE A 75 -14.95 -4.69 6.68
CA ILE A 75 -15.05 -3.37 6.05
C ILE A 75 -16.43 -3.20 5.42
N THR A 76 -17.14 -2.16 5.83
CA THR A 76 -18.48 -1.81 5.32
C THR A 76 -18.46 -0.39 4.76
N GLN A 77 -18.95 -0.23 3.54
CA GLN A 77 -19.19 1.09 2.96
C GLN A 77 -20.56 1.61 3.40
N LEU A 78 -20.57 2.82 3.95
CA LEU A 78 -21.80 3.50 4.37
C LEU A 78 -22.46 4.23 3.19
N ALA A 79 -23.72 4.60 3.35
CA ALA A 79 -24.50 5.27 2.30
C ALA A 79 -23.89 6.60 1.81
N ASN A 80 -23.15 7.30 2.68
CA ASN A 80 -22.45 8.56 2.35
C ASN A 80 -21.07 8.34 1.73
N GLY A 81 -20.66 7.09 1.47
CA GLY A 81 -19.37 6.72 0.92
C GLY A 81 -18.24 6.57 1.93
N ASP A 82 -18.46 6.86 3.21
CA ASP A 82 -17.49 6.59 4.28
C ASP A 82 -17.28 5.08 4.46
N LEU A 83 -16.15 4.68 5.03
CA LEU A 83 -15.82 3.29 5.30
C LEU A 83 -15.75 3.06 6.81
N GLN A 84 -16.53 2.09 7.29
CA GLN A 84 -16.40 1.57 8.64
C GLN A 84 -15.51 0.34 8.60
N ILE A 85 -14.40 0.36 9.34
CA ILE A 85 -13.44 -0.73 9.43
C ILE A 85 -13.52 -1.32 10.84
N THR A 86 -13.75 -2.63 10.91
CA THR A 86 -13.71 -3.41 12.15
C THR A 86 -12.49 -4.32 12.08
N PRO A 87 -11.49 -4.10 12.94
CA PRO A 87 -10.34 -4.98 13.03
C PRO A 87 -10.74 -6.42 13.30
N GLY A 88 -9.99 -7.36 12.73
CA GLY A 88 -10.21 -8.79 12.92
C GLY A 88 -8.90 -9.54 13.14
N LYS A 89 -8.99 -10.81 13.45
CA LYS A 89 -7.84 -11.70 13.36
C LYS A 89 -7.60 -12.01 11.90
N PHE A 90 -6.36 -11.84 11.45
CA PHE A 90 -5.98 -12.18 10.09
C PHE A 90 -5.73 -13.69 9.97
N PHE A 91 -6.24 -14.29 8.90
CA PHE A 91 -6.13 -15.73 8.68
C PHE A 91 -6.10 -16.08 7.20
N GLY A 92 -5.54 -17.27 6.92
CA GLY A 92 -5.61 -17.98 5.64
C GLY A 92 -6.37 -19.32 5.78
N PRO A 93 -6.57 -20.05 4.66
CA PRO A 93 -6.06 -19.71 3.35
C PRO A 93 -6.84 -18.57 2.68
N ALA A 94 -6.14 -17.68 2.00
CA ALA A 94 -6.75 -16.58 1.26
C ALA A 94 -5.94 -16.24 -0.01
N SER A 95 -6.61 -15.60 -0.97
CA SER A 95 -5.98 -15.06 -2.18
C SER A 95 -6.26 -13.57 -2.28
N VAL A 96 -5.23 -12.81 -2.63
CA VAL A 96 -5.25 -11.37 -2.77
C VAL A 96 -4.85 -10.99 -4.19
N ASP A 97 -5.79 -10.39 -4.93
CA ASP A 97 -5.50 -9.73 -6.19
C ASP A 97 -4.96 -8.33 -5.90
N VAL A 98 -3.71 -8.05 -6.30
CA VAL A 98 -3.12 -6.73 -6.17
C VAL A 98 -3.37 -5.87 -7.42
N GLY A 99 -3.92 -6.44 -8.50
CA GLY A 99 -4.03 -5.80 -9.81
C GLY A 99 -2.68 -5.25 -10.25
N ASN A 100 -2.62 -3.93 -10.49
CA ASN A 100 -1.36 -3.22 -10.68
C ASN A 100 -1.16 -2.11 -9.64
N ALA A 101 -1.74 -2.27 -8.44
CA ALA A 101 -1.72 -1.26 -7.38
C ALA A 101 -0.45 -1.37 -6.53
N GLY A 102 0.47 -0.42 -6.71
CA GLY A 102 1.78 -0.42 -6.01
C GLY A 102 1.68 -0.38 -4.48
N THR A 103 0.66 0.24 -3.93
CA THR A 103 0.43 0.25 -2.47
C THR A 103 -0.15 -1.07 -1.97
N VAL A 104 -0.98 -1.76 -2.75
CA VAL A 104 -1.54 -3.07 -2.38
C VAL A 104 -0.43 -4.11 -2.35
N MET A 105 0.34 -4.22 -3.45
CA MET A 105 1.41 -5.22 -3.58
C MET A 105 2.56 -5.05 -2.57
N ARG A 106 2.70 -3.86 -1.94
CA ARG A 106 3.78 -3.61 -0.97
C ARG A 106 3.30 -3.55 0.47
N PHE A 107 2.06 -3.10 0.72
CA PHE A 107 1.56 -2.90 2.08
C PHE A 107 0.81 -4.13 2.63
N LEU A 108 0.11 -4.90 1.77
CA LEU A 108 -0.61 -6.07 2.23
C LEU A 108 0.29 -7.28 2.56
N PRO A 109 1.39 -7.57 1.87
CA PRO A 109 2.28 -8.67 2.25
C PRO A 109 2.77 -8.59 3.71
N PRO A 110 3.25 -7.42 4.23
CA PRO A 110 3.57 -7.31 5.66
C PRO A 110 2.39 -7.58 6.59
N VAL A 111 1.17 -7.15 6.22
CA VAL A 111 -0.04 -7.45 7.02
C VAL A 111 -0.37 -8.94 6.99
N ALA A 112 -0.24 -9.57 5.81
CA ALA A 112 -0.45 -11.02 5.65
C ALA A 112 0.55 -11.85 6.48
N ALA A 113 1.76 -11.34 6.70
CA ALA A 113 2.74 -12.00 7.56
C ALA A 113 2.30 -12.04 9.05
N LEU A 114 1.36 -11.19 9.47
CA LEU A 114 0.70 -11.23 10.78
C LEU A 114 -0.50 -12.19 10.82
N ALA A 115 -0.91 -12.75 9.67
CA ALA A 115 -2.01 -13.71 9.59
C ALA A 115 -1.56 -15.10 10.08
N ASN A 116 -2.53 -15.97 10.34
CA ASN A 116 -2.28 -17.38 10.57
C ASN A 116 -2.69 -18.19 9.33
N GLY A 117 -1.72 -18.74 8.61
CA GLY A 117 -1.93 -19.58 7.43
C GLY A 117 -1.43 -18.95 6.12
N LEU A 118 -1.76 -19.58 5.01
CA LEU A 118 -1.24 -19.27 3.69
C LEU A 118 -2.05 -18.15 3.02
N ILE A 119 -1.36 -17.10 2.59
CA ILE A 119 -1.96 -15.99 1.82
C ILE A 119 -1.23 -15.88 0.48
N HIS A 120 -1.95 -16.15 -0.60
CA HIS A 120 -1.44 -16.06 -1.96
C HIS A 120 -1.67 -14.65 -2.53
N PHE A 121 -0.66 -14.11 -3.20
CA PHE A 121 -0.69 -12.81 -3.86
C PHE A 121 -0.39 -12.96 -5.35
N ASP A 122 -1.25 -12.39 -6.17
CA ASP A 122 -1.06 -12.28 -7.62
C ASP A 122 -1.72 -11.00 -8.13
N GLY A 123 -1.58 -10.68 -9.42
CA GLY A 123 -2.18 -9.50 -10.02
C GLY A 123 -2.01 -9.43 -11.53
N ASP A 124 -2.20 -8.23 -12.09
CA ASP A 124 -2.02 -7.99 -13.53
C ASP A 124 -0.58 -8.36 -13.94
N ALA A 125 -0.37 -8.84 -15.18
CA ALA A 125 0.95 -9.27 -15.68
C ALA A 125 2.07 -8.22 -15.42
N ARG A 126 1.75 -6.93 -15.56
CA ARG A 126 2.70 -5.86 -15.27
C ARG A 126 3.10 -5.76 -13.79
N SER A 127 2.31 -6.29 -12.87
CA SER A 127 2.66 -6.27 -11.44
C SER A 127 3.85 -7.19 -11.13
N HIS A 128 4.06 -8.22 -11.92
CA HIS A 128 5.17 -9.16 -11.78
C HIS A 128 6.55 -8.52 -12.07
N GLU A 129 6.56 -7.45 -12.86
CA GLU A 129 7.78 -6.70 -13.22
C GLU A 129 8.12 -5.61 -12.19
N ARG A 130 7.18 -5.29 -11.29
CA ARG A 130 7.33 -4.17 -10.36
C ARG A 130 8.11 -4.59 -9.11
N PRO A 131 9.06 -3.77 -8.65
CA PRO A 131 9.91 -4.12 -7.52
C PRO A 131 9.10 -4.26 -6.21
N VAL A 132 9.20 -5.42 -5.58
CA VAL A 132 8.69 -5.74 -4.25
C VAL A 132 9.75 -6.51 -3.44
N GLY A 133 10.81 -6.94 -4.07
CA GLY A 133 11.90 -7.73 -3.48
C GLY A 133 12.41 -7.21 -2.14
N PRO A 134 12.73 -5.91 -1.98
CA PRO A 134 13.19 -5.39 -0.70
C PRO A 134 12.21 -5.63 0.45
N VAL A 135 10.89 -5.61 0.20
CA VAL A 135 9.89 -5.92 1.23
C VAL A 135 9.86 -7.41 1.54
N ILE A 136 9.98 -8.27 0.51
CA ILE A 136 10.05 -9.74 0.67
C ILE A 136 11.25 -10.09 1.54
N SER A 137 12.45 -9.65 1.17
CA SER A 137 13.69 -9.92 1.91
C SER A 137 13.63 -9.40 3.35
N ALA A 138 13.04 -8.22 3.56
CA ALA A 138 12.86 -7.68 4.92
C ALA A 138 11.94 -8.56 5.77
N LEU A 139 10.87 -9.11 5.21
CA LEU A 139 9.97 -10.03 5.92
C LEU A 139 10.66 -11.38 6.22
N GLU A 140 11.44 -11.91 5.28
CA GLU A 140 12.24 -13.12 5.50
C GLU A 140 13.26 -12.92 6.63
N ASN A 141 13.91 -11.76 6.69
CA ASN A 141 14.81 -11.38 7.79
C ASN A 141 14.09 -11.27 9.14
N LEU A 142 12.78 -11.06 9.15
CA LEU A 142 11.93 -11.13 10.35
C LEU A 142 11.44 -12.56 10.66
N GLY A 143 11.88 -13.57 9.90
CA GLY A 143 11.53 -14.98 10.07
C GLY A 143 10.22 -15.39 9.41
N VAL A 144 9.68 -14.61 8.49
CA VAL A 144 8.48 -14.96 7.73
C VAL A 144 8.86 -15.91 6.59
N THR A 145 8.13 -17.00 6.43
CA THR A 145 8.31 -17.93 5.31
C THR A 145 7.52 -17.43 4.10
N ILE A 146 8.21 -17.23 2.97
CA ILE A 146 7.61 -16.73 1.73
C ILE A 146 8.03 -17.62 0.56
N GLU A 147 7.04 -18.12 -0.18
CA GLU A 147 7.26 -18.87 -1.42
C GLU A 147 7.16 -17.88 -2.60
N HIS A 148 8.26 -17.60 -3.25
CA HIS A 148 8.37 -16.70 -4.40
C HIS A 148 9.24 -17.28 -5.53
N GLY A 149 9.74 -18.51 -5.38
CA GLY A 149 10.54 -19.24 -6.39
C GLY A 149 11.77 -18.46 -6.84
N ASP A 150 12.50 -17.85 -5.91
CA ASP A 150 13.71 -17.03 -6.10
C ASP A 150 13.54 -15.80 -7.01
N ARG A 151 12.29 -15.44 -7.37
CA ARG A 151 12.00 -14.27 -8.21
C ARG A 151 12.01 -12.95 -7.45
N TYR A 152 11.74 -12.97 -6.15
CA TYR A 152 11.52 -11.78 -5.32
C TYR A 152 10.47 -10.82 -5.91
N SER A 153 9.47 -11.39 -6.57
CA SER A 153 8.36 -10.72 -7.25
C SER A 153 7.06 -11.54 -7.12
N LEU A 154 5.96 -11.01 -7.61
CA LEU A 154 4.71 -11.75 -7.76
C LEU A 154 4.82 -12.82 -8.89
N PRO A 155 4.01 -13.89 -8.83
CA PRO A 155 3.17 -14.26 -7.70
C PRO A 155 3.99 -14.79 -6.52
N LEU A 156 3.46 -14.66 -5.31
CA LEU A 156 4.09 -15.16 -4.09
C LEU A 156 3.06 -15.67 -3.08
N THR A 157 3.50 -16.51 -2.14
CA THR A 157 2.65 -16.99 -1.04
C THR A 157 3.36 -16.72 0.28
N ILE A 158 2.67 -16.07 1.20
CA ILE A 158 3.15 -15.83 2.56
C ILE A 158 2.54 -16.88 3.48
N ASN A 159 3.38 -17.55 4.25
CA ASN A 159 2.96 -18.43 5.32
C ASN A 159 3.07 -17.69 6.65
N GLY A 160 1.97 -17.03 7.06
CA GLY A 160 1.92 -16.29 8.30
C GLY A 160 1.75 -17.20 9.50
N SER A 161 2.45 -16.89 10.59
CA SER A 161 2.43 -17.63 11.86
C SER A 161 1.55 -17.00 12.95
N GLY A 162 0.79 -15.96 12.59
CA GLY A 162 -0.09 -15.22 13.53
C GLY A 162 0.60 -14.09 14.29
N ALA A 163 1.93 -14.00 14.25
CA ALA A 163 2.70 -12.95 14.91
C ALA A 163 4.08 -12.79 14.26
N ILE A 164 4.62 -11.59 14.34
CA ILE A 164 6.01 -11.26 13.97
C ILE A 164 6.70 -10.69 15.19
N LYS A 165 7.90 -11.17 15.52
CA LYS A 165 8.68 -10.65 16.64
C LYS A 165 8.98 -9.15 16.46
N GLY A 166 9.34 -8.73 15.25
CA GLY A 166 9.88 -7.41 14.98
C GLY A 166 11.41 -7.38 15.17
N GLY A 167 12.00 -6.19 15.14
CA GLY A 167 13.44 -6.01 15.30
C GLY A 167 14.01 -4.91 14.43
N VAL A 168 15.32 -4.98 14.18
CA VAL A 168 16.05 -4.02 13.33
C VAL A 168 16.17 -4.60 11.93
N LEU A 169 15.80 -3.81 10.93
CA LEU A 169 15.88 -4.15 9.52
C LEU A 169 16.73 -3.12 8.78
N GLU A 170 17.53 -3.60 7.85
CA GLU A 170 18.21 -2.79 6.85
C GLU A 170 17.53 -3.01 5.50
N ILE A 171 17.22 -1.93 4.78
CA ILE A 171 16.49 -2.00 3.52
C ILE A 171 17.03 -0.94 2.54
N ASP A 172 17.23 -1.34 1.30
CA ASP A 172 17.48 -0.38 0.22
C ASP A 172 16.14 0.14 -0.32
N SER A 173 15.84 1.40 -0.03
CA SER A 173 14.63 2.06 -0.49
C SER A 173 14.83 2.95 -1.73
N SER A 174 15.97 2.90 -2.38
CA SER A 174 16.32 3.76 -3.53
C SER A 174 15.30 3.67 -4.67
N ALA A 175 14.66 2.52 -4.86
CA ALA A 175 13.63 2.35 -5.88
C ALA A 175 12.23 2.84 -5.44
N SER A 176 11.94 2.90 -4.13
CA SER A 176 10.63 3.33 -3.63
C SER A 176 10.58 3.53 -2.12
N SER A 177 10.14 4.71 -1.68
CA SER A 177 9.80 4.98 -0.27
C SER A 177 8.66 4.12 0.29
N GLN A 178 7.92 3.43 -0.58
CA GLN A 178 6.87 2.51 -0.14
C GLN A 178 7.42 1.30 0.60
N PHE A 179 8.68 0.91 0.37
CA PHE A 179 9.30 -0.20 1.08
C PHE A 179 9.44 0.10 2.57
N ILE A 180 9.97 1.28 2.92
CA ILE A 180 10.02 1.74 4.32
C ILE A 180 8.61 1.88 4.89
N SER A 181 7.70 2.53 4.14
CA SER A 181 6.33 2.72 4.60
C SER A 181 5.62 1.40 4.93
N ALA A 182 5.84 0.36 4.12
CA ALA A 182 5.23 -0.96 4.30
C ALA A 182 5.61 -1.59 5.65
N LEU A 183 6.89 -1.51 6.02
CA LEU A 183 7.42 -2.05 7.28
C LEU A 183 6.99 -1.20 8.48
N LEU A 184 7.03 0.13 8.35
CA LEU A 184 6.57 1.03 9.41
C LEU A 184 5.09 0.81 9.75
N LEU A 185 4.23 0.57 8.76
CA LEU A 185 2.79 0.39 8.97
C LEU A 185 2.47 -0.81 9.88
N ILE A 186 3.24 -1.90 9.81
CA ILE A 186 3.03 -3.07 10.65
C ILE A 186 3.82 -3.02 11.98
N GLY A 187 4.76 -2.08 12.11
CA GLY A 187 5.64 -1.99 13.29
C GLY A 187 4.90 -2.08 14.63
N PRO A 188 3.81 -1.31 14.85
CA PRO A 188 3.05 -1.37 16.10
C PRO A 188 2.33 -2.69 16.37
N ALA A 189 2.12 -3.52 15.33
CA ALA A 189 1.47 -4.82 15.45
C ALA A 189 2.47 -5.98 15.66
N THR A 190 3.77 -5.70 15.70
CA THR A 190 4.81 -6.69 16.03
C THR A 190 5.10 -6.68 17.55
N GLN A 191 5.72 -7.74 18.06
CA GLN A 191 5.90 -7.91 19.51
C GLN A 191 6.83 -6.89 20.15
N ILE A 192 7.91 -6.47 19.45
CA ILE A 192 8.92 -5.54 19.98
C ILE A 192 9.10 -4.28 19.12
N GLY A 193 8.21 -4.05 18.14
CA GLY A 193 8.33 -2.96 17.16
C GLY A 193 9.32 -3.27 16.05
N ILE A 194 9.42 -2.33 15.08
CA ILE A 194 10.36 -2.42 13.97
C ILE A 194 11.19 -1.15 13.90
N THR A 195 12.51 -1.29 13.80
CA THR A 195 13.43 -0.21 13.44
C THR A 195 13.86 -0.43 12.00
N VAL A 196 13.58 0.51 11.11
CA VAL A 196 14.00 0.46 9.71
C VAL A 196 15.19 1.38 9.51
N LYS A 197 16.29 0.84 9.02
CA LYS A 197 17.47 1.58 8.57
C LYS A 197 17.52 1.56 7.05
N ASP A 198 17.46 2.71 6.43
CA ASP A 198 17.67 2.82 4.99
C ASP A 198 19.17 2.77 4.69
N ILE A 199 19.57 1.83 3.83
CA ILE A 199 20.93 1.66 3.33
C ILE A 199 21.05 2.03 1.85
N GLY A 200 19.98 2.57 1.26
CA GLY A 200 19.93 2.99 -0.13
C GLY A 200 20.80 4.22 -0.39
N ILE A 201 21.20 4.37 -1.64
CA ILE A 201 21.99 5.53 -2.10
C ILE A 201 21.16 6.82 -2.22
N SER A 202 19.85 6.69 -2.22
CA SER A 202 18.88 7.80 -2.28
C SER A 202 17.60 7.43 -1.57
N LEU A 203 16.96 8.42 -0.95
CA LEU A 203 15.65 8.25 -0.31
C LEU A 203 14.58 8.99 -1.12
N PRO A 204 13.91 8.33 -2.08
CA PRO A 204 12.91 8.99 -2.88
C PRO A 204 11.65 9.29 -2.05
N SER A 205 11.02 10.41 -2.34
CA SER A 205 9.69 10.76 -1.78
C SER A 205 9.63 10.73 -0.24
N LEU A 206 10.55 11.39 0.43
CA LEU A 206 10.55 11.60 1.89
C LEU A 206 9.15 12.01 2.43
N PRO A 207 8.37 12.89 1.76
CA PRO A 207 7.02 13.25 2.21
C PRO A 207 6.06 12.07 2.39
N HIS A 208 6.25 10.96 1.65
CA HIS A 208 5.42 9.76 1.84
C HIS A 208 5.80 8.97 3.11
N ILE A 209 7.05 9.01 3.51
CA ILE A 209 7.50 8.41 4.78
C ILE A 209 6.99 9.28 5.93
N GLU A 210 7.14 10.59 5.85
CA GLU A 210 6.61 11.54 6.83
C GLU A 210 5.10 11.42 6.99
N MET A 211 4.36 11.27 5.88
CA MET A 211 2.92 10.96 5.91
C MET A 211 2.64 9.68 6.70
N THR A 212 3.41 8.61 6.47
CA THR A 212 3.23 7.34 7.16
C THR A 212 3.47 7.52 8.66
N ILE A 213 4.54 8.20 9.06
CA ILE A 213 4.87 8.50 10.46
C ILE A 213 3.77 9.34 11.12
N ALA A 214 3.31 10.39 10.45
CA ALA A 214 2.24 11.24 10.95
C ALA A 214 0.93 10.47 11.15
N MET A 215 0.60 9.56 10.23
CA MET A 215 -0.59 8.73 10.34
C MET A 215 -0.46 7.68 11.45
N LEU A 216 0.69 7.03 11.61
CA LEU A 216 0.98 6.12 12.72
C LEU A 216 0.76 6.81 14.07
N LYS A 217 1.31 8.03 14.24
CA LYS A 217 1.12 8.83 15.46
C LYS A 217 -0.36 9.14 15.72
N LYS A 218 -1.14 9.46 14.67
CA LYS A 218 -2.60 9.69 14.80
C LYS A 218 -3.36 8.44 15.22
N PHE A 219 -2.87 7.25 14.90
CA PHE A 219 -3.43 5.97 15.33
C PHE A 219 -2.86 5.52 16.70
N GLY A 220 -2.09 6.36 17.39
CA GLY A 220 -1.60 6.12 18.75
C GLY A 220 -0.27 5.38 18.82
N ALA A 221 0.38 5.09 17.69
CA ALA A 221 1.70 4.45 17.70
C ALA A 221 2.80 5.42 18.14
N GLN A 222 3.75 4.93 18.91
CA GLN A 222 4.98 5.66 19.24
C GLN A 222 5.97 5.48 18.08
N VAL A 223 6.41 6.58 17.51
CA VAL A 223 7.35 6.56 16.38
C VAL A 223 8.47 7.58 16.61
N GLU A 224 9.70 7.09 16.63
CA GLU A 224 10.91 7.90 16.57
C GLU A 224 11.35 8.06 15.12
N ASN A 225 11.73 9.28 14.75
CA ASN A 225 12.29 9.57 13.44
C ASN A 225 13.69 10.15 13.61
N LYS A 226 14.70 9.46 13.04
CA LYS A 226 16.11 9.86 13.08
C LYS A 226 16.64 10.17 11.66
N ILE A 227 15.75 10.48 10.72
CA ILE A 227 16.14 10.95 9.38
C ILE A 227 16.80 12.33 9.57
N LYS A 228 18.05 12.43 9.13
CA LYS A 228 18.83 13.68 9.15
C LYS A 228 18.76 14.38 7.79
#